data_d1476464f25388784f6971893a089cf0
#
_entry.id   d1476464f25388784f6971893a089cf0
#
_cell.length_a   1.000
_cell.length_b   1.000
_cell.length_c   1.000
_cell.angle_alpha   90.00
_cell.angle_beta   90.00
_cell.angle_gamma   90.00
#
_symmetry.space_group_name_H-M   'P 1'
#
loop_
_entity.id
_entity.type
_entity.pdbx_description
1 polymer ?
#
loop_
_entity_poly.entity_id
_entity_poly.type
_entity_poly.pdbx_seq_one_letter_code
_entity_poly.pdbx_strand_id
1 'polypeptide(L)'
;MRNGKLVSRGFSGKFITCYPNQNELESVLQRLESALKQYNGPYILSDKRWDEAPIYLRYGVFRPSRDDEKKVVIDELIVGDEVVKDERLPVFKIPKGIVPPDFLNKWLDKKDKKQGDFPFIIDNAIRFSNSGGIYNARLKEDGKKIILKEARPYTGLGFDGTYSSERLASECKALKILNEWSEMPKIYWYGKIWEHTFLGIEHMKGVPLNRWVTNNFPLYEVVDKTKDYLLRVSKIVEKLIDLTNKFHSENVYHQDLHLGNILVKDEDEISIIDWEQAVFSNDEKVVHKVAAPGFRAWRETLPSEIDWYGIRQIAHYLYMPLVTTSDLTYNYVSQTRIEGKKLFESLGYTREHIDYVESLLSYLDSKCPQIE
;
A
#
# COMPACT_ATOMS: atom_id res chain seq x y z
N MET A 1 -13.23 -1.22 -12.39
CA MET A 1 -12.44 0.04 -12.49
C MET A 1 -11.02 -0.27 -12.96
N ARG A 2 -10.59 0.26 -14.13
CA ARG A 2 -9.23 -0.06 -14.68
C ARG A 2 -8.07 0.62 -13.95
N ASN A 3 -8.33 1.64 -13.13
CA ASN A 3 -7.31 2.36 -12.37
C ASN A 3 -7.28 2.01 -10.87
N GLY A 4 -8.02 1.00 -10.44
CA GLY A 4 -8.04 0.54 -9.05
C GLY A 4 -6.71 -0.06 -8.57
N LYS A 5 -6.49 -0.08 -7.26
CA LYS A 5 -5.25 -0.56 -6.61
C LYS A 5 -4.88 -1.99 -7.03
N LEU A 6 -5.88 -2.87 -7.18
CA LEU A 6 -5.70 -4.31 -7.47
C LEU A 6 -5.60 -4.67 -8.96
N VAL A 7 -5.71 -3.69 -9.86
CA VAL A 7 -5.60 -3.93 -11.29
C VAL A 7 -4.15 -4.19 -11.67
N SER A 8 -3.93 -5.09 -12.64
CA SER A 8 -2.60 -5.34 -13.18
C SER A 8 -1.99 -4.06 -13.77
N ARG A 9 -0.74 -3.74 -13.38
CA ARG A 9 0.01 -2.57 -13.83
C ARG A 9 0.11 -2.47 -15.36
N GLY A 10 0.14 -3.61 -16.08
CA GLY A 10 0.23 -3.65 -17.54
C GLY A 10 -1.04 -3.20 -18.26
N PHE A 11 -2.20 -3.22 -17.58
CA PHE A 11 -3.48 -2.77 -18.12
C PHE A 11 -3.89 -1.37 -17.64
N SER A 12 -3.11 -0.78 -16.72
CA SER A 12 -3.37 0.52 -16.15
C SER A 12 -3.43 1.61 -17.21
N GLY A 13 -4.46 2.45 -17.14
CA GLY A 13 -4.63 3.60 -18.01
C GLY A 13 -5.14 3.29 -19.43
N LYS A 14 -5.16 2.03 -19.85
CA LYS A 14 -5.63 1.64 -21.18
C LYS A 14 -7.15 1.55 -21.19
N PHE A 15 -7.80 2.58 -21.71
CA PHE A 15 -9.27 2.68 -21.73
C PHE A 15 -9.85 2.37 -23.11
N ILE A 16 -9.32 3.01 -24.17
CA ILE A 16 -9.70 2.80 -25.57
C ILE A 16 -8.43 2.50 -26.36
N THR A 17 -8.48 1.52 -27.26
CA THR A 17 -7.41 1.23 -28.20
C THR A 17 -7.94 1.44 -29.63
N CYS A 18 -7.26 2.26 -30.40
CA CYS A 18 -7.58 2.56 -31.81
C CYS A 18 -6.52 2.00 -32.72
N TYR A 19 -6.92 1.53 -33.87
CA TYR A 19 -6.07 0.97 -34.92
C TYR A 19 -6.30 1.71 -36.24
N PRO A 20 -5.83 2.96 -36.37
CA PRO A 20 -6.00 3.74 -37.62
C PRO A 20 -5.13 3.18 -38.72
N ASN A 21 -5.54 3.40 -39.98
CA ASN A 21 -4.68 3.16 -41.12
C ASN A 21 -3.44 4.06 -41.02
N GLN A 22 -2.32 3.59 -41.56
CA GLN A 22 -1.06 4.33 -41.51
C GLN A 22 -1.16 5.74 -42.11
N ASN A 23 -1.90 5.89 -43.21
CA ASN A 23 -2.11 7.18 -43.87
C ASN A 23 -3.00 8.16 -43.10
N GLU A 24 -3.78 7.67 -42.14
CA GLU A 24 -4.71 8.47 -41.33
C GLU A 24 -4.17 8.74 -39.91
N LEU A 25 -3.08 8.06 -39.52
CA LEU A 25 -2.56 8.09 -38.15
C LEU A 25 -2.29 9.52 -37.67
N GLU A 26 -1.63 10.36 -38.47
CA GLU A 26 -1.31 11.74 -38.12
C GLU A 26 -2.56 12.57 -37.86
N SER A 27 -3.53 12.51 -38.77
CA SER A 27 -4.79 13.27 -38.66
C SER A 27 -5.64 12.80 -37.48
N VAL A 28 -5.63 11.50 -37.20
CA VAL A 28 -6.31 10.92 -36.03
C VAL A 28 -5.66 11.41 -34.73
N LEU A 29 -4.32 11.41 -34.64
CA LEU A 29 -3.60 11.91 -33.46
C LEU A 29 -3.88 13.38 -33.19
N GLN A 30 -3.84 14.24 -34.22
CA GLN A 30 -4.13 15.67 -34.09
C GLN A 30 -5.57 15.94 -33.62
N ARG A 31 -6.54 15.18 -34.15
CA ARG A 31 -7.96 15.29 -33.76
C ARG A 31 -8.16 14.83 -32.33
N LEU A 32 -7.55 13.70 -31.92
CA LEU A 32 -7.62 13.19 -30.57
C LEU A 32 -6.93 14.16 -29.59
N GLU A 33 -5.77 14.71 -29.94
CA GLU A 33 -5.08 15.71 -29.12
C GLU A 33 -5.96 16.93 -28.85
N SER A 34 -6.57 17.49 -29.92
CA SER A 34 -7.47 18.64 -29.79
C SER A 34 -8.66 18.36 -28.87
N ALA A 35 -9.18 17.13 -28.88
CA ALA A 35 -10.31 16.73 -28.05
C ALA A 35 -9.92 16.37 -26.61
N LEU A 36 -8.71 15.82 -26.39
CA LEU A 36 -8.35 15.16 -25.12
C LEU A 36 -7.27 15.88 -24.33
N LYS A 37 -6.56 16.88 -24.86
CA LYS A 37 -5.46 17.59 -24.17
C LYS A 37 -5.85 18.23 -22.84
N GLN A 38 -7.13 18.48 -22.61
CA GLN A 38 -7.65 19.04 -21.36
C GLN A 38 -7.86 17.99 -20.27
N TYR A 39 -7.79 16.70 -20.60
CA TYR A 39 -8.00 15.61 -19.66
C TYR A 39 -6.66 15.05 -19.18
N ASN A 40 -6.67 14.51 -17.96
CA ASN A 40 -5.54 13.87 -17.35
C ASN A 40 -5.78 12.36 -17.19
N GLY A 41 -4.71 11.59 -17.20
CA GLY A 41 -4.77 10.15 -17.00
C GLY A 41 -3.42 9.57 -16.54
N PRO A 42 -3.41 8.31 -16.11
CA PRO A 42 -2.18 7.66 -15.70
C PRO A 42 -1.23 7.48 -16.88
N TYR A 43 0.07 7.65 -16.65
CA TYR A 43 1.07 7.35 -17.67
C TYR A 43 1.13 5.84 -17.94
N ILE A 44 1.11 5.46 -19.21
CA ILE A 44 1.22 4.07 -19.65
C ILE A 44 2.70 3.76 -19.92
N LEU A 45 3.35 3.02 -19.01
CA LEU A 45 4.81 2.81 -19.03
C LEU A 45 5.32 2.08 -20.27
N SER A 46 4.52 1.20 -20.88
CA SER A 46 4.90 0.45 -22.08
C SER A 46 4.76 1.22 -23.38
N ASP A 47 4.14 2.41 -23.32
CA ASP A 47 3.72 3.15 -24.48
C ASP A 47 4.32 4.58 -24.45
N LYS A 48 4.48 5.25 -25.57
CA LYS A 48 4.98 6.64 -25.63
C LYS A 48 3.79 7.59 -25.68
N ARG A 49 3.74 8.57 -24.75
CA ARG A 49 2.68 9.57 -24.72
C ARG A 49 2.87 10.58 -25.84
N TRP A 50 1.79 10.87 -26.57
CA TRP A 50 1.72 11.89 -27.59
C TRP A 50 1.58 13.27 -26.94
N ASP A 51 2.64 14.06 -27.02
CA ASP A 51 2.79 15.37 -26.37
C ASP A 51 2.26 15.39 -24.92
N GLU A 52 1.33 16.27 -24.56
CA GLU A 52 0.79 16.36 -23.19
C GLU A 52 -0.60 15.68 -23.04
N ALA A 53 -1.15 15.14 -24.12
CA ALA A 53 -2.49 14.51 -24.11
C ALA A 53 -2.43 13.08 -23.53
N PRO A 54 -3.54 12.55 -22.97
CA PRO A 54 -3.63 11.16 -22.50
C PRO A 54 -3.78 10.17 -23.68
N ILE A 55 -2.95 10.34 -24.69
CA ILE A 55 -2.87 9.53 -25.91
C ILE A 55 -1.52 8.84 -25.92
N TYR A 56 -1.52 7.55 -26.18
CA TYR A 56 -0.31 6.73 -26.11
C TYR A 56 -0.16 5.93 -27.38
N LEU A 57 1.05 5.84 -27.88
CA LEU A 57 1.43 5.09 -29.08
C LEU A 57 2.25 3.87 -28.67
N ARG A 58 1.99 2.76 -29.35
CA ARG A 58 2.75 1.54 -29.21
C ARG A 58 2.76 0.78 -30.53
N TYR A 59 3.90 0.18 -30.83
CA TYR A 59 4.02 -0.86 -31.85
C TYR A 59 3.94 -2.21 -31.15
N GLY A 60 3.01 -3.07 -31.58
CA GLY A 60 2.83 -4.38 -30.96
C GLY A 60 1.74 -5.18 -31.64
N VAL A 61 1.58 -6.41 -31.24
CA VAL A 61 0.53 -7.31 -31.75
C VAL A 61 -0.83 -6.79 -31.32
N PHE A 62 -1.71 -6.48 -32.30
CA PHE A 62 -3.06 -6.05 -31.97
C PHE A 62 -4.06 -7.23 -31.91
N ARG A 63 -3.74 -8.35 -32.58
CA ARG A 63 -4.56 -9.55 -32.58
C ARG A 63 -3.66 -10.77 -32.40
N PRO A 64 -3.44 -11.20 -31.15
CA PRO A 64 -2.61 -12.38 -30.89
C PRO A 64 -3.26 -13.62 -31.51
N SER A 65 -2.45 -14.49 -32.09
CA SER A 65 -2.89 -15.83 -32.48
C SER A 65 -2.90 -16.75 -31.27
N ARG A 66 -3.78 -17.75 -31.29
CA ARG A 66 -3.88 -18.75 -30.24
C ARG A 66 -3.50 -20.12 -30.81
N ASP A 67 -2.54 -20.75 -30.21
CA ASP A 67 -2.27 -22.17 -30.46
C ASP A 67 -3.16 -22.99 -29.49
N ASP A 68 -4.27 -23.49 -30.03
CA ASP A 68 -5.25 -24.21 -29.23
C ASP A 68 -4.72 -25.60 -28.81
N GLU A 69 -3.76 -26.19 -29.53
CA GLU A 69 -3.13 -27.46 -29.14
C GLU A 69 -2.23 -27.28 -27.92
N LYS A 70 -1.49 -26.18 -27.85
CA LYS A 70 -0.56 -25.87 -26.75
C LYS A 70 -1.20 -25.01 -25.66
N LYS A 71 -2.44 -24.54 -25.82
CA LYS A 71 -3.10 -23.56 -24.93
C LYS A 71 -2.28 -22.30 -24.67
N VAL A 72 -1.48 -21.87 -25.64
CA VAL A 72 -0.58 -20.72 -25.54
C VAL A 72 -1.08 -19.60 -26.42
N VAL A 73 -1.02 -18.36 -25.93
CA VAL A 73 -1.24 -17.14 -26.71
C VAL A 73 0.08 -16.75 -27.34
N ILE A 74 0.10 -16.64 -28.67
CA ILE A 74 1.29 -16.28 -29.44
C ILE A 74 1.23 -14.78 -29.71
N ASP A 75 2.07 -14.02 -29.03
CA ASP A 75 2.27 -12.58 -29.20
C ASP A 75 3.47 -12.35 -30.12
N GLU A 76 3.32 -12.63 -31.42
CA GLU A 76 4.37 -12.49 -32.43
C GLU A 76 3.96 -11.52 -33.53
N LEU A 77 4.91 -10.66 -33.92
CA LEU A 77 4.80 -9.74 -35.06
C LEU A 77 5.57 -10.34 -36.24
N ILE A 78 4.95 -10.32 -37.40
CA ILE A 78 5.63 -10.62 -38.68
C ILE A 78 6.12 -9.30 -39.27
N VAL A 79 7.43 -9.14 -39.38
CA VAL A 79 8.08 -7.97 -39.95
C VAL A 79 8.92 -8.40 -41.14
N GLY A 80 8.38 -8.23 -42.35
CA GLY A 80 8.97 -8.89 -43.52
C GLY A 80 8.86 -10.39 -43.42
N ASP A 81 9.98 -11.09 -43.52
CA ASP A 81 10.07 -12.53 -43.36
C ASP A 81 10.50 -12.97 -41.92
N GLU A 82 10.71 -12.02 -41.03
CA GLU A 82 11.14 -12.31 -39.65
C GLU A 82 9.95 -12.33 -38.67
N VAL A 83 9.94 -13.28 -37.75
CA VAL A 83 9.00 -13.36 -36.62
C VAL A 83 9.65 -12.72 -35.41
N VAL A 84 9.04 -11.65 -34.88
CA VAL A 84 9.52 -10.89 -33.73
C VAL A 84 8.51 -11.01 -32.60
N LYS A 85 8.97 -11.44 -31.43
CA LYS A 85 8.13 -11.53 -30.24
C LYS A 85 7.75 -10.14 -29.71
N ASP A 86 6.46 -9.92 -29.42
CA ASP A 86 5.99 -8.70 -28.75
C ASP A 86 6.29 -8.77 -27.25
N GLU A 87 7.46 -8.30 -26.86
CA GLU A 87 7.84 -8.16 -25.46
C GLU A 87 7.16 -6.96 -24.83
N ARG A 88 6.19 -7.19 -23.94
CA ARG A 88 5.50 -6.13 -23.18
C ARG A 88 6.35 -5.61 -22.02
N LEU A 89 7.45 -4.94 -22.35
CA LEU A 89 8.32 -4.31 -21.36
C LEU A 89 7.68 -3.01 -20.83
N PRO A 90 8.01 -2.59 -19.59
CA PRO A 90 7.57 -1.30 -19.05
C PRO A 90 8.36 -0.12 -19.62
N VAL A 91 8.78 -0.24 -20.88
CA VAL A 91 9.53 0.78 -21.63
C VAL A 91 9.02 0.75 -23.08
N PHE A 92 8.79 1.92 -23.66
CA PHE A 92 8.47 2.03 -25.06
C PHE A 92 9.62 1.56 -25.94
N LYS A 93 9.34 0.65 -26.84
CA LYS A 93 10.31 0.10 -27.81
C LYS A 93 9.63 -0.10 -29.14
N ILE A 94 10.30 0.31 -30.21
CA ILE A 94 9.89 -0.03 -31.57
C ILE A 94 10.52 -1.37 -31.90
N PRO A 95 9.75 -2.40 -32.31
CA PRO A 95 10.29 -3.69 -32.71
C PRO A 95 11.27 -3.55 -33.88
N LYS A 96 12.31 -4.38 -33.89
CA LYS A 96 13.32 -4.41 -34.96
C LYS A 96 12.66 -4.61 -36.32
N GLY A 97 13.06 -3.83 -37.32
CA GLY A 97 12.55 -3.91 -38.67
C GLY A 97 11.27 -3.08 -38.96
N ILE A 98 10.63 -2.51 -37.93
CA ILE A 98 9.52 -1.57 -38.15
C ILE A 98 10.09 -0.17 -38.36
N VAL A 99 9.67 0.48 -39.48
CA VAL A 99 10.02 1.85 -39.81
C VAL A 99 8.79 2.73 -39.54
N PRO A 100 8.83 3.60 -38.51
CA PRO A 100 7.73 4.54 -38.26
C PRO A 100 7.59 5.55 -39.39
N PRO A 101 6.40 6.14 -39.61
CA PRO A 101 6.22 7.26 -40.53
C PRO A 101 7.10 8.47 -40.19
N ASP A 102 7.52 9.25 -41.17
CA ASP A 102 8.45 10.38 -40.98
C ASP A 102 8.01 11.39 -39.93
N PHE A 103 6.71 11.72 -39.84
CA PHE A 103 6.19 12.62 -38.83
C PHE A 103 6.39 12.06 -37.43
N LEU A 104 6.25 10.75 -37.27
CA LEU A 104 6.41 10.09 -35.98
C LEU A 104 7.89 9.97 -35.58
N ASN A 105 8.79 9.72 -36.54
CA ASN A 105 10.23 9.75 -36.29
C ASN A 105 10.67 11.13 -35.77
N LYS A 106 10.22 12.22 -36.46
CA LYS A 106 10.50 13.59 -36.01
C LYS A 106 9.97 13.89 -34.61
N TRP A 107 8.81 13.32 -34.25
CA TRP A 107 8.25 13.47 -32.91
C TRP A 107 9.00 12.62 -31.87
N LEU A 108 9.41 11.39 -32.19
CA LEU A 108 10.20 10.51 -31.32
C LEU A 108 11.58 11.10 -31.03
N ASP A 109 12.18 11.80 -31.96
CA ASP A 109 13.48 12.46 -31.83
C ASP A 109 13.43 13.72 -30.93
N LYS A 110 12.23 14.23 -30.61
CA LYS A 110 12.10 15.27 -29.59
C LYS A 110 12.64 14.71 -28.28
N LYS A 111 13.73 15.31 -27.76
CA LYS A 111 14.30 14.89 -26.47
C LYS A 111 13.24 15.03 -25.39
N ASP A 112 12.97 13.93 -24.68
CA ASP A 112 12.20 14.01 -23.44
C ASP A 112 12.84 15.07 -22.54
N LYS A 113 12.02 15.91 -21.90
CA LYS A 113 12.48 16.87 -20.90
C LYS A 113 13.41 16.11 -19.94
N LYS A 114 14.63 16.60 -19.73
CA LYS A 114 15.60 15.96 -18.83
C LYS A 114 14.88 15.62 -17.52
N GLN A 115 14.80 14.33 -17.22
CA GLN A 115 14.40 13.90 -15.89
C GLN A 115 15.38 14.54 -14.89
N GLY A 116 14.86 15.18 -13.85
CA GLY A 116 15.68 15.66 -12.75
C GLY A 116 16.55 14.52 -12.20
N ASP A 117 17.64 14.87 -11.53
CA ASP A 117 18.50 13.86 -10.92
C ASP A 117 17.67 13.03 -9.92
N PHE A 118 17.68 11.70 -10.09
CA PHE A 118 16.99 10.78 -9.20
C PHE A 118 17.86 10.55 -7.96
N PRO A 119 17.50 11.08 -6.78
CA PRO A 119 18.40 11.18 -5.63
C PRO A 119 18.56 9.84 -4.87
N PHE A 120 18.09 8.74 -5.40
CA PHE A 120 18.07 7.44 -4.73
C PHE A 120 18.84 6.38 -5.50
N ILE A 121 19.32 5.37 -4.77
CA ILE A 121 19.79 4.09 -5.29
C ILE A 121 18.76 3.06 -4.83
N ILE A 122 18.08 2.40 -5.77
CA ILE A 122 17.11 1.33 -5.48
C ILE A 122 17.89 0.02 -5.34
N ASP A 123 17.81 -0.60 -4.17
CA ASP A 123 18.43 -1.91 -3.94
C ASP A 123 17.54 -3.05 -4.44
N ASN A 124 16.27 -3.04 -4.06
CA ASN A 124 15.26 -3.99 -4.54
C ASN A 124 13.83 -3.47 -4.32
N ALA A 125 12.89 -4.03 -5.05
CA ALA A 125 11.48 -3.78 -4.82
C ALA A 125 10.93 -4.72 -3.74
N ILE A 126 10.22 -4.15 -2.78
CA ILE A 126 9.44 -4.90 -1.76
C ILE A 126 8.10 -5.30 -2.37
N ARG A 127 7.44 -4.36 -3.06
CA ARG A 127 6.12 -4.55 -3.63
C ARG A 127 5.90 -3.66 -4.85
N PHE A 128 5.25 -4.22 -5.88
CA PHE A 128 4.69 -3.47 -7.00
C PHE A 128 3.17 -3.58 -7.01
N SER A 129 2.52 -2.46 -7.35
CA SER A 129 1.08 -2.42 -7.59
C SER A 129 0.77 -1.47 -8.75
N ASN A 130 -0.51 -1.39 -9.14
CA ASN A 130 -0.94 -0.35 -10.07
C ASN A 130 -0.70 1.06 -9.52
N SER A 131 -0.81 1.24 -8.22
CA SER A 131 -0.63 2.52 -7.53
C SER A 131 0.80 3.07 -7.60
N GLY A 132 1.80 2.18 -7.67
CA GLY A 132 3.23 2.52 -7.61
C GLY A 132 4.05 1.36 -7.09
N GLY A 133 5.16 1.67 -6.42
CA GLY A 133 6.07 0.69 -5.83
C GLY A 133 6.50 1.08 -4.42
N ILE A 134 6.94 0.08 -3.67
CA ILE A 134 7.65 0.24 -2.39
C ILE A 134 8.99 -0.44 -2.55
N TYR A 135 10.06 0.27 -2.22
CA TYR A 135 11.43 -0.17 -2.47
C TYR A 135 12.29 -0.05 -1.22
N ASN A 136 13.21 -0.99 -1.04
CA ASN A 136 14.41 -0.75 -0.27
C ASN A 136 15.35 0.09 -1.12
N ALA A 137 15.77 1.24 -0.59
CA ALA A 137 16.60 2.19 -1.31
C ALA A 137 17.61 2.86 -0.37
N ARG A 138 18.52 3.63 -0.96
CA ARG A 138 19.49 4.47 -0.24
C ARG A 138 19.48 5.86 -0.84
N LEU A 139 19.65 6.86 0.02
CA LEU A 139 19.96 8.22 -0.43
C LEU A 139 21.33 8.24 -1.11
N LYS A 140 21.46 8.92 -2.25
CA LYS A 140 22.76 9.05 -2.94
C LYS A 140 23.75 9.94 -2.16
N GLU A 141 23.22 10.89 -1.39
CA GLU A 141 24.00 11.88 -0.65
C GLU A 141 24.86 11.24 0.44
N ASP A 142 24.29 10.39 1.27
CA ASP A 142 24.93 9.83 2.47
C ASP A 142 24.88 8.31 2.58
N GLY A 143 24.26 7.63 1.60
CA GLY A 143 24.08 6.18 1.60
C GLY A 143 23.08 5.66 2.61
N LYS A 144 22.31 6.52 3.28
CA LYS A 144 21.33 6.14 4.30
C LYS A 144 20.25 5.25 3.73
N LYS A 145 19.99 4.12 4.40
CA LYS A 145 18.91 3.19 4.05
C LYS A 145 17.54 3.80 4.33
N ILE A 146 16.66 3.72 3.36
CA ILE A 146 15.30 4.25 3.42
C ILE A 146 14.30 3.26 2.83
N ILE A 147 13.03 3.43 3.19
CA ILE A 147 11.91 2.91 2.42
C ILE A 147 11.48 4.03 1.47
N LEU A 148 11.51 3.73 0.17
CA LEU A 148 11.06 4.65 -0.87
C LEU A 148 9.69 4.19 -1.37
N LYS A 149 8.68 5.00 -1.15
CA LYS A 149 7.31 4.80 -1.66
C LYS A 149 7.12 5.63 -2.92
N GLU A 150 6.58 5.01 -3.98
CA GLU A 150 6.23 5.63 -5.24
C GLU A 150 4.72 5.66 -5.40
N ALA A 151 4.16 6.80 -5.75
CA ALA A 151 2.78 6.95 -6.18
C ALA A 151 2.71 7.44 -7.62
N ARG A 152 2.02 6.69 -8.47
CA ARG A 152 1.75 7.05 -9.86
C ARG A 152 0.51 7.94 -9.93
N PRO A 153 0.52 9.01 -10.73
CA PRO A 153 -0.63 9.90 -10.86
C PRO A 153 -1.84 9.17 -11.47
N TYR A 154 -3.02 9.53 -11.02
CA TYR A 154 -4.31 9.02 -11.51
C TYR A 154 -4.49 7.49 -11.44
N THR A 155 -3.73 6.82 -10.57
CA THR A 155 -3.80 5.37 -10.35
C THR A 155 -4.15 5.05 -8.89
N GLY A 156 -4.49 3.78 -8.64
CA GLY A 156 -4.80 3.32 -7.30
C GLY A 156 -6.06 3.97 -6.73
N LEU A 157 -7.03 4.29 -7.60
CA LEU A 157 -8.30 4.86 -7.17
C LEU A 157 -8.94 3.99 -6.09
N GLY A 158 -9.13 4.57 -4.92
CA GLY A 158 -9.82 3.96 -3.79
C GLY A 158 -11.34 4.02 -3.92
N PHE A 159 -12.04 3.34 -3.03
CA PHE A 159 -13.52 3.42 -2.94
C PHE A 159 -14.02 4.78 -2.46
N ASP A 160 -13.15 5.56 -1.83
CA ASP A 160 -13.37 6.92 -1.36
C ASP A 160 -13.17 7.99 -2.46
N GLY A 161 -12.72 7.57 -3.64
CA GLY A 161 -12.41 8.46 -4.76
C GLY A 161 -10.98 9.01 -4.75
N THR A 162 -10.14 8.69 -3.75
CA THR A 162 -8.76 9.18 -3.66
C THR A 162 -7.80 8.37 -4.53
N TYR A 163 -6.80 9.05 -5.10
CA TYR A 163 -5.72 8.41 -5.84
C TYR A 163 -4.51 8.10 -4.94
N SER A 164 -3.62 7.24 -5.42
CA SER A 164 -2.40 6.88 -4.70
C SER A 164 -1.51 8.07 -4.34
N SER A 165 -1.45 9.08 -5.19
CA SER A 165 -0.68 10.32 -4.92
C SER A 165 -1.25 11.14 -3.77
N GLU A 166 -2.58 11.16 -3.61
CA GLU A 166 -3.26 11.86 -2.51
C GLU A 166 -3.02 11.12 -1.19
N ARG A 167 -3.11 9.79 -1.20
CA ARG A 167 -2.79 8.98 -0.01
C ARG A 167 -1.32 9.12 0.41
N LEU A 168 -0.38 9.15 -0.56
CA LEU A 168 1.03 9.38 -0.24
C LEU A 168 1.26 10.79 0.32
N ALA A 169 0.48 11.79 -0.12
CA ALA A 169 0.50 13.13 0.45
C ALA A 169 -0.06 13.15 1.89
N SER A 170 -1.12 12.38 2.18
CA SER A 170 -1.66 12.22 3.54
C SER A 170 -0.63 11.59 4.47
N GLU A 171 0.07 10.52 4.03
CA GLU A 171 1.16 9.93 4.80
C GLU A 171 2.27 10.94 5.09
N CYS A 172 2.70 11.68 4.07
CA CYS A 172 3.72 12.73 4.25
C CYS A 172 3.25 13.81 5.26
N LYS A 173 1.98 14.22 5.21
CA LYS A 173 1.41 15.20 6.15
C LYS A 173 1.38 14.65 7.58
N ALA A 174 0.90 13.43 7.78
CA ALA A 174 0.86 12.79 9.09
C ALA A 174 2.27 12.69 9.69
N LEU A 175 3.22 12.14 8.95
CA LEU A 175 4.60 11.99 9.40
C LEU A 175 5.31 13.33 9.66
N LYS A 176 4.94 14.42 9.01
CA LYS A 176 5.45 15.78 9.32
C LYS A 176 4.93 16.28 10.66
N ILE A 177 3.68 16.02 11.00
CA ILE A 177 3.10 16.39 12.30
C ILE A 177 3.76 15.57 13.42
N LEU A 178 3.98 14.28 13.16
CA LEU A 178 4.48 13.31 14.15
C LEU A 178 6.02 13.16 14.16
N ASN A 179 6.77 14.06 13.55
CA ASN A 179 8.21 13.90 13.26
C ASN A 179 9.12 13.86 14.50
N GLU A 180 8.65 14.38 15.63
CA GLU A 180 9.42 14.41 16.89
C GLU A 180 9.41 13.04 17.62
N TRP A 181 8.60 12.10 17.18
CA TRP A 181 8.40 10.82 17.85
C TRP A 181 9.21 9.70 17.20
N SER A 182 10.03 9.03 18.00
CA SER A 182 10.91 7.95 17.55
C SER A 182 10.18 6.68 17.09
N GLU A 183 8.92 6.57 17.44
CA GLU A 183 8.02 5.48 17.07
C GLU A 183 7.48 5.63 15.64
N MET A 184 7.66 6.80 15.04
CA MET A 184 7.22 7.12 13.68
C MET A 184 8.39 7.24 12.73
N PRO A 185 8.23 6.82 11.45
CA PRO A 185 9.30 6.97 10.45
C PRO A 185 9.59 8.46 10.18
N LYS A 186 10.85 8.84 10.20
CA LYS A 186 11.28 10.18 9.77
C LYS A 186 11.21 10.31 8.26
N ILE A 187 10.84 11.51 7.79
CA ILE A 187 10.85 11.83 6.36
C ILE A 187 12.25 12.32 5.99
N TYR A 188 12.85 11.72 4.97
CA TYR A 188 14.11 12.16 4.40
C TYR A 188 13.92 12.88 3.08
N TRP A 189 12.88 12.54 2.33
CA TRP A 189 12.60 13.18 1.06
C TRP A 189 11.13 13.06 0.67
N TYR A 190 10.57 14.10 0.06
CA TYR A 190 9.23 14.08 -0.54
C TYR A 190 9.21 15.02 -1.74
N GLY A 191 8.71 14.53 -2.86
CA GLY A 191 8.56 15.35 -4.05
C GLY A 191 8.12 14.59 -5.29
N LYS A 192 8.10 15.30 -6.40
CA LYS A 192 7.76 14.76 -7.71
C LYS A 192 9.02 14.63 -8.56
N ILE A 193 9.24 13.44 -9.10
CA ILE A 193 10.29 13.18 -10.08
C ILE A 193 9.61 12.67 -11.33
N TRP A 194 9.80 13.37 -12.43
CA TRP A 194 9.06 13.20 -13.66
C TRP A 194 7.53 13.33 -13.39
N GLU A 195 6.73 12.30 -13.55
CA GLU A 195 5.29 12.32 -13.28
C GLU A 195 4.90 11.68 -11.95
N HIS A 196 5.80 10.93 -11.33
CA HIS A 196 5.52 10.17 -10.11
C HIS A 196 5.89 10.97 -8.87
N THR A 197 5.10 10.79 -7.82
CA THR A 197 5.41 11.32 -6.49
C THR A 197 6.14 10.25 -5.69
N PHE A 198 7.19 10.65 -5.00
CA PHE A 198 7.98 9.78 -4.14
C PHE A 198 8.02 10.30 -2.71
N LEU A 199 8.05 9.39 -1.77
CA LEU A 199 8.26 9.65 -0.34
C LEU A 199 9.35 8.71 0.15
N GLY A 200 10.48 9.27 0.57
CA GLY A 200 11.59 8.56 1.22
C GLY A 200 11.48 8.69 2.72
N ILE A 201 11.26 7.60 3.42
CA ILE A 201 11.10 7.56 4.88
C ILE A 201 12.12 6.64 5.52
N GLU A 202 12.27 6.78 6.82
CA GLU A 202 13.14 5.93 7.63
C GLU A 202 12.77 4.45 7.47
N HIS A 203 13.79 3.62 7.30
CA HIS A 203 13.64 2.18 7.36
C HIS A 203 13.57 1.75 8.83
N MET A 204 12.36 1.72 9.38
CA MET A 204 12.12 1.31 10.76
C MET A 204 12.57 -0.15 10.98
N LYS A 205 13.28 -0.37 12.09
CA LYS A 205 13.68 -1.72 12.52
C LYS A 205 12.51 -2.40 13.22
N GLY A 206 12.56 -3.73 13.30
CA GLY A 206 11.56 -4.53 13.99
C GLY A 206 10.91 -5.56 13.09
N VAL A 207 10.05 -6.37 13.67
CA VAL A 207 9.24 -7.38 12.96
C VAL A 207 7.77 -6.99 13.06
N PRO A 208 6.96 -7.22 12.02
CA PRO A 208 5.51 -7.01 12.10
C PRO A 208 4.90 -7.79 13.26
N LEU A 209 3.93 -7.18 13.95
CA LEU A 209 3.35 -7.71 15.18
C LEU A 209 2.73 -9.11 15.01
N ASN A 210 2.12 -9.39 13.86
CA ASN A 210 1.63 -10.75 13.56
C ASN A 210 2.76 -11.79 13.57
N ARG A 211 3.93 -11.45 13.02
CA ARG A 211 5.10 -12.33 13.04
C ARG A 211 5.71 -12.43 14.45
N TRP A 212 5.69 -11.32 15.19
CA TRP A 212 6.11 -11.33 16.59
C TRP A 212 5.24 -12.31 17.41
N VAL A 213 3.91 -12.30 17.25
CA VAL A 213 3.00 -13.25 17.90
C VAL A 213 3.33 -14.68 17.50
N THR A 214 3.51 -14.95 16.21
CA THR A 214 3.87 -16.31 15.75
C THR A 214 5.15 -16.83 16.42
N ASN A 215 6.11 -15.95 16.70
CA ASN A 215 7.39 -16.32 17.30
C ASN A 215 7.36 -16.40 18.83
N ASN A 216 6.37 -15.80 19.50
CA ASN A 216 6.35 -15.66 20.96
C ASN A 216 5.11 -16.26 21.64
N PHE A 217 4.03 -16.55 20.86
CA PHE A 217 2.81 -17.08 21.46
C PHE A 217 3.05 -18.46 22.11
N PRO A 218 2.61 -18.68 23.35
CA PRO A 218 3.06 -19.80 24.17
C PRO A 218 2.65 -21.20 23.68
N LEU A 219 1.77 -21.32 22.70
CA LEU A 219 1.44 -22.61 22.07
C LEU A 219 2.47 -23.07 21.01
N TYR A 220 3.34 -22.17 20.55
CA TYR A 220 4.25 -22.47 19.43
C TYR A 220 5.68 -22.78 19.86
N GLU A 221 6.03 -22.57 21.13
CA GLU A 221 7.38 -22.85 21.64
C GLU A 221 7.40 -23.60 22.99
N VAL A 222 8.54 -24.31 23.22
CA VAL A 222 8.79 -25.07 24.46
C VAL A 222 9.00 -24.13 25.64
N VAL A 223 8.23 -24.37 26.64
CA VAL A 223 8.08 -23.99 28.05
C VAL A 223 8.95 -22.87 28.69
N ASP A 224 10.18 -22.59 28.28
CA ASP A 224 11.04 -21.63 29.01
C ASP A 224 10.91 -20.16 28.59
N LYS A 225 10.44 -19.88 27.38
CA LYS A 225 10.25 -18.49 26.88
C LYS A 225 8.85 -17.92 27.15
N THR A 226 7.94 -18.73 27.65
CA THR A 226 6.52 -18.41 27.76
C THR A 226 6.13 -17.61 28.98
N LYS A 227 6.94 -17.64 30.06
CA LYS A 227 6.55 -17.06 31.36
C LYS A 227 6.29 -15.55 31.33
N ASP A 228 6.91 -14.82 30.39
CA ASP A 228 6.83 -13.36 30.31
C ASP A 228 5.89 -12.85 29.21
N TYR A 229 5.23 -13.76 28.46
CA TYR A 229 4.43 -13.36 27.30
C TYR A 229 3.35 -12.32 27.64
N LEU A 230 2.53 -12.57 28.67
CA LEU A 230 1.46 -11.63 29.07
C LEU A 230 2.02 -10.29 29.57
N LEU A 231 3.17 -10.29 30.22
CA LEU A 231 3.85 -9.07 30.64
C LEU A 231 4.33 -8.25 29.42
N ARG A 232 4.83 -8.92 28.40
CA ARG A 232 5.22 -8.28 27.14
C ARG A 232 4.00 -7.77 26.36
N VAL A 233 2.91 -8.54 26.34
CA VAL A 233 1.63 -8.13 25.75
C VAL A 233 1.11 -6.86 26.42
N SER A 234 1.09 -6.80 27.75
CA SER A 234 0.61 -5.62 28.47
C SER A 234 1.43 -4.37 28.10
N LYS A 235 2.76 -4.47 28.07
CA LYS A 235 3.64 -3.36 27.66
C LYS A 235 3.34 -2.86 26.24
N ILE A 236 3.19 -3.79 25.29
CA ILE A 236 2.86 -3.43 23.88
C ILE A 236 1.50 -2.73 23.81
N VAL A 237 0.47 -3.26 24.51
CA VAL A 237 -0.88 -2.69 24.50
C VAL A 237 -0.90 -1.31 25.15
N GLU A 238 -0.27 -1.13 26.32
CA GLU A 238 -0.15 0.18 26.98
C GLU A 238 0.52 1.21 26.07
N LYS A 239 1.61 0.82 25.43
CA LYS A 239 2.32 1.69 24.52
C LYS A 239 1.48 2.08 23.29
N LEU A 240 0.69 1.14 22.74
CA LEU A 240 -0.27 1.44 21.68
C LEU A 240 -1.35 2.42 22.14
N ILE A 241 -1.87 2.25 23.36
CA ILE A 241 -2.85 3.17 23.96
C ILE A 241 -2.25 4.58 24.09
N ASP A 242 -1.03 4.69 24.64
CA ASP A 242 -0.36 5.97 24.82
C ASP A 242 -0.08 6.68 23.49
N LEU A 243 0.44 5.96 22.50
CA LEU A 243 0.69 6.52 21.17
C LEU A 243 -0.60 6.95 20.49
N THR A 244 -1.68 6.18 20.63
CA THR A 244 -2.99 6.52 20.06
C THR A 244 -3.53 7.81 20.67
N ASN A 245 -3.46 7.97 22.00
CA ASN A 245 -3.84 9.22 22.65
C ASN A 245 -3.00 10.40 22.15
N LYS A 246 -1.67 10.19 21.99
CA LYS A 246 -0.76 11.25 21.53
C LYS A 246 -1.09 11.71 20.11
N PHE A 247 -1.19 10.81 19.12
CA PHE A 247 -1.46 11.26 17.75
C PHE A 247 -2.90 11.78 17.57
N HIS A 248 -3.87 11.31 18.37
CA HIS A 248 -5.20 11.93 18.42
C HIS A 248 -5.16 13.35 18.98
N SER A 249 -4.29 13.64 19.96
CA SER A 249 -4.13 15.01 20.48
C SER A 249 -3.57 16.00 19.44
N GLU A 250 -2.86 15.50 18.43
CA GLU A 250 -2.39 16.25 17.27
C GLU A 250 -3.42 16.29 16.11
N ASN A 251 -4.66 15.83 16.33
CA ASN A 251 -5.68 15.65 15.31
C ASN A 251 -5.23 14.81 14.11
N VAL A 252 -4.44 13.80 14.36
CA VAL A 252 -4.04 12.80 13.37
C VAL A 252 -4.70 11.48 13.71
N TYR A 253 -5.36 10.85 12.74
CA TYR A 253 -6.09 9.58 12.90
C TYR A 253 -5.61 8.62 11.82
N HIS A 254 -5.11 7.44 12.23
CA HIS A 254 -4.38 6.52 11.34
C HIS A 254 -5.28 5.80 10.33
N GLN A 255 -6.46 5.38 10.76
CA GLN A 255 -7.53 4.71 9.98
C GLN A 255 -7.21 3.30 9.44
N ASP A 256 -6.02 2.76 9.69
CA ASP A 256 -5.63 1.41 9.23
C ASP A 256 -4.70 0.73 10.26
N LEU A 257 -5.06 0.83 11.56
CA LEU A 257 -4.30 0.16 12.62
C LEU A 257 -4.59 -1.33 12.62
N HIS A 258 -3.58 -2.11 12.24
CA HIS A 258 -3.63 -3.57 12.26
C HIS A 258 -2.22 -4.15 12.49
N LEU A 259 -2.15 -5.46 12.69
CA LEU A 259 -0.92 -6.18 13.06
C LEU A 259 0.27 -5.95 12.12
N GLY A 260 0.01 -5.73 10.83
CA GLY A 260 1.06 -5.51 9.82
C GLY A 260 1.68 -4.12 9.87
N ASN A 261 0.96 -3.13 10.44
CA ASN A 261 1.38 -1.74 10.52
C ASN A 261 2.04 -1.39 11.87
N ILE A 262 2.18 -2.37 12.76
CA ILE A 262 2.92 -2.26 14.02
C ILE A 262 4.19 -3.11 13.91
N LEU A 263 5.34 -2.49 14.11
CA LEU A 263 6.63 -3.18 14.19
C LEU A 263 7.05 -3.28 15.66
N VAL A 264 7.49 -4.45 16.07
CA VAL A 264 8.05 -4.69 17.40
C VAL A 264 9.56 -4.83 17.27
N LYS A 265 10.29 -4.04 18.06
CA LYS A 265 11.75 -4.04 18.19
C LYS A 265 12.17 -4.85 19.44
N ASP A 266 13.46 -4.80 19.74
CA ASP A 266 13.99 -5.32 21.00
C ASP A 266 13.33 -4.60 22.20
N GLU A 267 13.27 -5.27 23.34
CA GLU A 267 12.65 -4.74 24.59
C GLU A 267 11.16 -4.37 24.47
N ASP A 268 10.47 -4.96 23.48
CA ASP A 268 9.05 -4.70 23.17
C ASP A 268 8.74 -3.24 22.81
N GLU A 269 9.76 -2.51 22.33
CA GLU A 269 9.57 -1.20 21.72
C GLU A 269 8.81 -1.33 20.42
N ILE A 270 7.88 -0.41 20.16
CA ILE A 270 7.04 -0.47 18.95
C ILE A 270 7.26 0.73 18.03
N SER A 271 6.89 0.53 16.77
CA SER A 271 6.76 1.62 15.79
C SER A 271 5.49 1.44 14.97
N ILE A 272 4.87 2.55 14.60
CA ILE A 272 3.67 2.57 13.76
C ILE A 272 4.08 3.06 12.36
N ILE A 273 3.68 2.31 11.34
CA ILE A 273 4.03 2.58 9.94
C ILE A 273 2.77 2.66 9.07
N ASP A 274 2.94 3.10 7.83
CA ASP A 274 1.91 3.10 6.77
C ASP A 274 0.71 4.04 7.06
N TRP A 275 0.99 5.33 7.11
CA TRP A 275 0.03 6.41 7.37
C TRP A 275 -0.76 6.86 6.13
N GLU A 276 -0.83 6.02 5.07
CA GLU A 276 -1.47 6.40 3.80
C GLU A 276 -2.98 6.68 3.90
N GLN A 277 -3.64 6.13 4.94
CA GLN A 277 -5.06 6.34 5.19
C GLN A 277 -5.34 7.45 6.21
N ALA A 278 -4.31 8.13 6.71
CA ALA A 278 -4.47 9.11 7.77
C ALA A 278 -5.42 10.26 7.40
N VAL A 279 -6.28 10.63 8.35
CA VAL A 279 -7.17 11.79 8.28
C VAL A 279 -6.87 12.77 9.41
N PHE A 280 -7.32 14.03 9.27
CA PHE A 280 -6.90 15.15 10.11
C PHE A 280 -8.10 15.92 10.72
N SER A 281 -9.22 15.27 10.82
CA SER A 281 -10.43 15.76 11.49
C SER A 281 -11.18 14.56 12.09
N ASN A 282 -11.88 14.81 13.20
CA ASN A 282 -12.74 13.86 13.90
C ASN A 282 -14.19 14.38 14.02
N ASP A 283 -14.56 15.34 13.18
CA ASP A 283 -15.82 16.06 13.31
C ASP A 283 -17.01 15.30 12.71
N GLU A 284 -16.73 14.43 11.75
CA GLU A 284 -17.76 13.70 11.01
C GLU A 284 -17.53 12.19 11.07
N LYS A 285 -18.64 11.44 11.12
CA LYS A 285 -18.60 9.99 11.00
C LYS A 285 -18.26 9.57 9.58
N VAL A 286 -17.44 8.54 9.45
CA VAL A 286 -17.00 7.99 8.19
C VAL A 286 -17.28 6.50 8.10
N VAL A 287 -17.41 5.99 6.89
CA VAL A 287 -17.45 4.55 6.62
C VAL A 287 -16.03 4.02 6.52
N HIS A 288 -15.67 3.07 7.34
CA HIS A 288 -14.38 2.37 7.24
C HIS A 288 -14.38 1.46 6.01
N LYS A 289 -13.94 1.98 4.86
CA LYS A 289 -14.10 1.32 3.54
C LYS A 289 -13.07 0.23 3.26
N VAL A 290 -11.86 0.37 3.80
CA VAL A 290 -10.73 -0.53 3.55
C VAL A 290 -10.10 -0.90 4.88
N ALA A 291 -10.01 -2.18 5.18
CA ALA A 291 -9.37 -2.68 6.39
C ALA A 291 -8.82 -4.10 6.17
N ALA A 292 -7.87 -4.49 7.00
CA ALA A 292 -7.44 -5.88 7.10
C ALA A 292 -8.60 -6.77 7.65
N PRO A 293 -8.65 -8.07 7.29
CA PRO A 293 -9.65 -8.98 7.83
C PRO A 293 -9.69 -8.96 9.37
N GLY A 294 -10.89 -8.79 9.94
CA GLY A 294 -11.11 -8.67 11.38
C GLY A 294 -10.84 -7.28 11.98
N PHE A 295 -10.42 -6.30 11.17
CA PHE A 295 -10.10 -4.94 11.61
C PHE A 295 -11.08 -3.88 11.10
N ARG A 296 -12.12 -4.28 10.40
CA ARG A 296 -13.09 -3.37 9.83
C ARG A 296 -14.13 -2.94 10.87
N ALA A 297 -14.25 -1.63 11.12
CA ALA A 297 -15.41 -1.06 11.78
C ALA A 297 -16.59 -1.06 10.79
N TRP A 298 -17.68 -1.79 11.12
CA TRP A 298 -18.79 -2.03 10.20
C TRP A 298 -19.79 -0.89 10.12
N ARG A 299 -19.87 -0.06 11.13
CA ARG A 299 -20.80 1.10 11.18
C ARG A 299 -20.07 2.39 10.84
N GLU A 300 -20.81 3.40 10.42
CA GLU A 300 -20.32 4.76 10.35
C GLU A 300 -19.94 5.23 11.76
N THR A 301 -18.71 5.67 11.92
CA THR A 301 -18.15 6.04 13.21
C THR A 301 -17.10 7.14 13.06
N LEU A 302 -16.72 7.77 14.17
CA LEU A 302 -15.69 8.80 14.15
C LEU A 302 -14.32 8.21 13.80
N PRO A 303 -13.44 8.96 13.13
CA PRO A 303 -12.09 8.51 12.84
C PRO A 303 -11.32 8.00 14.06
N SER A 304 -11.44 8.66 15.20
CA SER A 304 -10.83 8.21 16.46
C SER A 304 -11.33 6.84 16.93
N GLU A 305 -12.60 6.55 16.70
CA GLU A 305 -13.20 5.26 17.09
C GLU A 305 -12.72 4.11 16.20
N ILE A 306 -12.41 4.39 14.91
CA ILE A 306 -11.79 3.42 14.00
C ILE A 306 -10.42 3.00 14.54
N ASP A 307 -9.61 3.97 14.99
CA ASP A 307 -8.29 3.69 15.54
C ASP A 307 -8.40 2.90 16.84
N TRP A 308 -9.30 3.28 17.75
CA TRP A 308 -9.55 2.52 18.98
C TRP A 308 -10.03 1.10 18.69
N TYR A 309 -10.88 0.92 17.68
CA TYR A 309 -11.29 -0.42 17.24
C TYR A 309 -10.10 -1.23 16.75
N GLY A 310 -9.20 -0.63 15.95
CA GLY A 310 -7.96 -1.27 15.50
C GLY A 310 -7.09 -1.74 16.68
N ILE A 311 -6.84 -0.86 17.66
CA ILE A 311 -6.06 -1.20 18.88
C ILE A 311 -6.75 -2.30 19.69
N ARG A 312 -8.06 -2.23 19.86
CA ARG A 312 -8.85 -3.28 20.52
C ARG A 312 -8.64 -4.64 19.83
N GLN A 313 -8.76 -4.69 18.52
CA GLN A 313 -8.55 -5.92 17.76
C GLN A 313 -7.11 -6.43 17.86
N ILE A 314 -6.12 -5.55 17.87
CA ILE A 314 -4.72 -5.91 18.12
C ILE A 314 -4.57 -6.55 19.50
N ALA A 315 -5.10 -5.93 20.55
CA ALA A 315 -4.99 -6.44 21.93
C ALA A 315 -5.66 -7.83 22.08
N HIS A 316 -6.85 -8.00 21.49
CA HIS A 316 -7.52 -9.30 21.46
C HIS A 316 -6.72 -10.36 20.71
N TYR A 317 -6.07 -9.99 19.59
CA TYR A 317 -5.20 -10.92 18.84
C TYR A 317 -3.95 -11.31 19.65
N LEU A 318 -3.37 -10.39 20.38
CA LEU A 318 -2.24 -10.67 21.27
C LEU A 318 -2.64 -11.62 22.40
N TYR A 319 -3.85 -11.47 22.93
CA TYR A 319 -4.36 -12.35 23.99
C TYR A 319 -4.78 -13.73 23.44
N MET A 320 -5.45 -13.76 22.28
CA MET A 320 -5.85 -14.99 21.59
C MET A 320 -5.87 -14.75 20.06
N PRO A 321 -4.99 -15.37 19.26
CA PRO A 321 -4.78 -15.00 17.86
C PRO A 321 -5.87 -15.50 16.91
N LEU A 322 -7.14 -15.15 17.18
CA LEU A 322 -8.33 -15.55 16.41
C LEU A 322 -9.04 -14.38 15.69
N VAL A 323 -8.54 -13.14 15.84
CA VAL A 323 -9.19 -11.90 15.33
C VAL A 323 -9.56 -11.95 13.86
N THR A 324 -8.76 -12.60 13.02
CA THR A 324 -9.04 -12.71 11.57
C THR A 324 -10.34 -13.43 11.25
N THR A 325 -10.93 -14.15 12.20
CA THR A 325 -12.21 -14.85 12.08
C THR A 325 -13.38 -14.08 12.71
N SER A 326 -13.13 -12.91 13.30
CA SER A 326 -14.15 -12.12 14.02
C SER A 326 -15.31 -11.72 13.11
N ASP A 327 -15.05 -11.46 11.85
CA ASP A 327 -16.08 -11.11 10.85
C ASP A 327 -17.06 -12.27 10.55
N LEU A 328 -16.73 -13.49 10.97
CA LEU A 328 -17.49 -14.71 10.70
C LEU A 328 -18.21 -15.26 11.94
N THR A 329 -17.90 -14.75 13.14
CA THR A 329 -18.34 -15.36 14.40
C THR A 329 -19.01 -14.34 15.31
N TYR A 330 -20.30 -14.51 15.54
CA TYR A 330 -21.02 -13.75 16.55
C TYR A 330 -20.46 -14.08 17.96
N ASN A 331 -20.37 -13.08 18.83
CA ASN A 331 -19.77 -13.19 20.19
C ASN A 331 -18.26 -13.54 20.24
N TYR A 332 -17.54 -13.28 19.14
CA TYR A 332 -16.12 -13.54 19.03
C TYR A 332 -15.30 -13.05 20.25
N VAL A 333 -15.52 -11.80 20.66
CA VAL A 333 -14.75 -11.16 21.76
C VAL A 333 -14.92 -11.91 23.08
N SER A 334 -16.15 -12.24 23.47
CA SER A 334 -16.42 -12.98 24.72
C SER A 334 -15.80 -14.38 24.69
N GLN A 335 -15.89 -15.08 23.57
CA GLN A 335 -15.27 -16.42 23.43
C GLN A 335 -13.74 -16.32 23.50
N THR A 336 -13.14 -15.36 22.82
CA THR A 336 -11.69 -15.15 22.84
C THR A 336 -11.18 -14.89 24.26
N ARG A 337 -11.90 -14.09 25.05
CA ARG A 337 -11.52 -13.82 26.47
C ARG A 337 -11.64 -15.08 27.33
N ILE A 338 -12.74 -15.83 27.23
CA ILE A 338 -12.96 -17.04 27.99
C ILE A 338 -11.88 -18.09 27.69
N GLU A 339 -11.64 -18.34 26.41
CA GLU A 339 -10.67 -19.37 26.01
C GLU A 339 -9.22 -18.92 26.26
N GLY A 340 -8.90 -17.64 26.06
CA GLY A 340 -7.60 -17.08 26.42
C GLY A 340 -7.30 -17.21 27.91
N LYS A 341 -8.25 -16.87 28.78
CA LYS A 341 -8.10 -17.02 30.22
C LYS A 341 -7.83 -18.46 30.62
N LYS A 342 -8.63 -19.42 30.13
CA LYS A 342 -8.42 -20.85 30.38
C LYS A 342 -7.04 -21.33 29.92
N LEU A 343 -6.61 -20.87 28.74
CA LEU A 343 -5.30 -21.20 28.18
C LEU A 343 -4.18 -20.74 29.12
N PHE A 344 -4.17 -19.45 29.48
CA PHE A 344 -3.10 -18.89 30.32
C PHE A 344 -3.10 -19.45 31.72
N GLU A 345 -4.27 -19.74 32.30
CA GLU A 345 -4.36 -20.49 33.57
C GLU A 345 -3.77 -21.89 33.43
N SER A 346 -4.05 -22.62 32.35
CA SER A 346 -3.51 -23.97 32.10
C SER A 346 -2.00 -23.97 31.85
N LEU A 347 -1.45 -22.88 31.33
CA LEU A 347 -0.01 -22.68 31.14
C LEU A 347 0.72 -22.20 32.41
N GLY A 348 -0.01 -21.99 33.50
CA GLY A 348 0.56 -21.62 34.81
C GLY A 348 0.89 -20.12 34.96
N TYR A 349 0.26 -19.25 34.16
CA TYR A 349 0.37 -17.81 34.38
C TYR A 349 -0.33 -17.39 35.65
N THR A 350 0.23 -16.38 36.34
CA THR A 350 -0.37 -15.84 37.55
C THR A 350 -1.68 -15.14 37.27
N ARG A 351 -2.63 -15.19 38.18
CA ARG A 351 -3.88 -14.45 38.09
C ARG A 351 -3.65 -12.95 37.89
N GLU A 352 -2.66 -12.40 38.57
CA GLU A 352 -2.30 -10.99 38.48
C GLU A 352 -1.99 -10.58 37.03
N HIS A 353 -1.18 -11.35 36.30
CA HIS A 353 -0.87 -11.06 34.88
C HIS A 353 -2.09 -11.22 33.97
N ILE A 354 -2.90 -12.26 34.18
CA ILE A 354 -4.11 -12.50 33.44
C ILE A 354 -5.11 -11.37 33.65
N ASP A 355 -5.42 -11.04 34.91
CA ASP A 355 -6.39 -10.00 35.25
C ASP A 355 -5.92 -8.61 34.79
N TYR A 356 -4.61 -8.36 34.78
CA TYR A 356 -4.07 -7.12 34.26
C TYR A 356 -4.33 -6.95 32.75
N VAL A 357 -4.01 -7.95 31.94
CA VAL A 357 -4.31 -7.92 30.49
C VAL A 357 -5.82 -7.82 30.25
N GLU A 358 -6.63 -8.58 31.01
CA GLU A 358 -8.10 -8.50 30.96
C GLU A 358 -8.63 -7.09 31.28
N SER A 359 -7.97 -6.36 32.19
CA SER A 359 -8.32 -4.96 32.50
C SER A 359 -8.05 -4.03 31.31
N LEU A 360 -6.93 -4.21 30.60
CA LEU A 360 -6.60 -3.47 29.39
C LEU A 360 -7.59 -3.76 28.26
N LEU A 361 -7.98 -5.04 28.08
CA LEU A 361 -9.02 -5.41 27.11
C LEU A 361 -10.36 -4.74 27.44
N SER A 362 -10.75 -4.74 28.72
CA SER A 362 -11.99 -4.10 29.19
C SER A 362 -11.97 -2.58 28.97
N TYR A 363 -10.81 -1.93 29.21
CA TYR A 363 -10.63 -0.52 28.88
C TYR A 363 -10.82 -0.25 27.40
N LEU A 364 -10.21 -1.06 26.51
CA LEU A 364 -10.35 -0.91 25.07
C LEU A 364 -11.77 -1.20 24.58
N ASP A 365 -12.45 -2.18 25.16
CA ASP A 365 -13.87 -2.45 24.86
C ASP A 365 -14.75 -1.23 25.19
N SER A 366 -14.44 -0.49 26.28
CA SER A 366 -15.17 0.73 26.66
C SER A 366 -14.94 1.91 25.70
N LYS A 367 -13.80 1.92 24.95
CA LYS A 367 -13.48 2.96 23.96
C LYS A 367 -14.16 2.75 22.62
N CYS A 368 -14.62 1.54 22.35
CA CYS A 368 -15.31 1.22 21.12
C CYS A 368 -16.81 1.25 21.38
N PRO A 369 -17.59 2.13 20.72
CA PRO A 369 -19.05 1.99 20.72
C PRO A 369 -19.35 0.58 20.22
N GLN A 370 -20.41 -0.05 20.77
CA GLN A 370 -20.84 -1.40 20.38
C GLN A 370 -20.98 -1.46 18.85
N ILE A 371 -19.95 -1.96 18.20
CA ILE A 371 -19.88 -2.18 16.75
C ILE A 371 -20.33 -3.63 16.54
N GLU A 372 -21.48 -3.96 17.08
CA GLU A 372 -22.19 -5.22 16.87
C GLU A 372 -23.29 -5.08 15.83
#